data_87ade8a6304b3a954cf10de5d5aae1f2
#
_entry.id   87ade8a6304b3a954cf10de5d5aae1f2
#
_cell.length_a   1.000
_cell.length_b   1.000
_cell.length_c   1.000
_cell.angle_alpha   90.00
_cell.angle_beta   90.00
_cell.angle_gamma   90.00
#
_symmetry.space_group_name_H-M   'P 1'
#
loop_
_entity.id
_entity.type
_entity.pdbx_description
1 polymer ?
#
loop_
_entity_poly.entity_id
_entity_poly.type
_entity_poly.pdbx_seq_one_letter_code
_entity_poly.pdbx_strand_id
1 'polypeptide(L)'
;MRRPSRIRSLAIAGTAILLAVISSPAQAHEPWDDGSVPPPPPSSPADGYSQNMHLLSTASHAGGVNSDLAFAGDLVFAGHYGGFRIIDISEPGEAVELADVHCNGPQGDVSVWGDLLFLSVDTPQSTPGCEGSRNVTATTPGAWEGVRVFDVSDPTAPEFLQAIRTDCGSHTHTLVPRKDGGTYIYVASYPLSASNIGPDCQAPFERISVIDVPGDDRTAGLAARVVAEPTVKGVDLFAGASGDFFACHDIQVLTPRDLAAAACLSQGQLWDISNPLAPRVTADVDTPDVDIWHSAAFTHDGKHVTFGDEYFGAPQEPFGAIWTYAVDSPSAPLSHLRIPRDEPSTYHNFNYVPVAGRNILVSSAYGSGTSVVDLTDPANPKEIAYYDMRSNQWSTYWYNGLIVANDISRGLDVLRLSGSQTAGARRLPMLNPQTQTFLLG
;
A
#
# COMPACT_ATOMS: atom_id res chain seq x y z
N MET A 1 68.95 -15.64 -1.25
CA MET A 1 68.29 -15.26 -2.52
C MET A 1 66.78 -15.31 -2.32
N ARG A 2 66.12 -14.16 -2.11
CA ARG A 2 64.69 -14.03 -1.98
C ARG A 2 64.14 -13.36 -3.24
N ARG A 3 63.20 -13.99 -3.91
CA ARG A 3 62.50 -13.43 -5.09
C ARG A 3 61.46 -12.40 -4.64
N PRO A 4 61.24 -11.29 -5.36
CA PRO A 4 60.19 -10.32 -5.04
C PRO A 4 58.83 -10.75 -5.60
N SER A 5 57.80 -10.62 -4.78
CA SER A 5 56.39 -10.81 -5.17
C SER A 5 55.92 -9.63 -6.01
N ARG A 6 55.34 -9.92 -7.17
CA ARG A 6 54.66 -8.92 -8.01
C ARG A 6 53.27 -8.67 -7.45
N ILE A 7 53.02 -7.47 -6.97
CA ILE A 7 51.68 -6.94 -6.69
C ILE A 7 51.08 -6.59 -8.06
N ARG A 8 50.02 -7.28 -8.43
CA ARG A 8 49.18 -6.89 -9.55
C ARG A 8 48.11 -5.91 -9.00
N SER A 9 48.19 -4.65 -9.41
CA SER A 9 47.15 -3.67 -9.21
C SER A 9 45.95 -4.07 -10.09
N LEU A 10 44.82 -4.48 -9.48
CA LEU A 10 43.54 -4.54 -10.13
C LEU A 10 42.94 -3.12 -10.06
N ALA A 11 42.83 -2.47 -11.21
CA ALA A 11 42.00 -1.29 -11.36
C ALA A 11 40.54 -1.76 -11.35
N ILE A 12 39.80 -1.39 -10.33
CA ILE A 12 38.35 -1.65 -10.21
C ILE A 12 37.65 -0.59 -11.05
N ALA A 13 37.09 -1.01 -12.16
CA ALA A 13 36.07 -0.22 -12.90
C ALA A 13 34.75 -0.29 -12.10
N GLY A 14 34.58 0.62 -11.17
CA GLY A 14 33.39 0.72 -10.36
C GLY A 14 32.53 1.88 -10.80
N THR A 15 31.75 1.77 -11.88
CA THR A 15 30.76 2.82 -12.21
C THR A 15 29.56 2.31 -13.05
N ALA A 16 29.46 1.02 -13.32
CA ALA A 16 28.41 0.49 -14.20
C ALA A 16 27.38 -0.41 -13.49
N ILE A 17 27.57 -0.73 -12.20
CA ILE A 17 26.73 -1.70 -11.51
C ILE A 17 25.63 -1.02 -10.66
N LEU A 18 25.82 0.27 -10.30
CA LEU A 18 24.84 1.00 -9.48
C LEU A 18 23.52 1.29 -10.22
N LEU A 19 23.54 1.36 -11.56
CA LEU A 19 22.34 1.64 -12.38
C LEU A 19 21.44 0.42 -12.59
N ALA A 20 21.96 -0.80 -12.44
CA ALA A 20 21.19 -2.01 -12.73
C ALA A 20 20.35 -2.51 -11.55
N VAL A 21 20.69 -2.11 -10.31
CA VAL A 21 19.97 -2.57 -9.12
C VAL A 21 18.86 -1.61 -8.70
N ILE A 22 19.01 -0.31 -9.01
CA ILE A 22 17.94 0.69 -8.80
C ILE A 22 16.78 0.47 -9.80
N SER A 23 17.02 -0.20 -10.92
CA SER A 23 15.99 -0.42 -11.94
C SER A 23 15.05 -1.60 -11.62
N SER A 24 15.43 -2.58 -10.80
CA SER A 24 14.57 -3.74 -10.57
C SER A 24 13.36 -3.48 -9.65
N PRO A 25 13.48 -2.81 -8.49
CA PRO A 25 12.30 -2.46 -7.70
C PRO A 25 11.44 -1.38 -8.35
N ALA A 26 12.07 -0.39 -9.04
CA ALA A 26 11.32 0.64 -9.76
C ALA A 26 10.62 0.10 -11.01
N GLN A 27 11.11 -0.96 -11.63
CA GLN A 27 10.47 -1.61 -12.78
C GLN A 27 9.12 -2.27 -12.42
N ALA A 28 8.89 -2.61 -11.16
CA ALA A 28 7.59 -3.10 -10.72
C ALA A 28 6.47 -2.06 -10.90
N HIS A 29 6.81 -0.77 -10.86
CA HIS A 29 5.87 0.35 -11.11
C HIS A 29 6.13 1.08 -12.44
N GLU A 30 7.22 0.81 -13.15
CA GLU A 30 7.58 1.53 -14.39
C GLU A 30 6.55 1.46 -15.53
N PRO A 31 5.80 0.37 -15.77
CA PRO A 31 4.81 0.37 -16.83
C PRO A 31 3.75 1.46 -16.72
N TRP A 32 3.60 2.03 -15.51
CA TRP A 32 2.52 2.96 -15.16
C TRP A 32 2.98 4.41 -14.96
N ASP A 33 4.27 4.62 -14.84
CA ASP A 33 4.85 5.92 -14.44
C ASP A 33 4.75 7.01 -15.55
N ASP A 34 4.51 6.62 -16.80
CA ASP A 34 4.27 7.56 -17.91
C ASP A 34 2.80 8.01 -18.02
N GLY A 35 1.92 7.57 -17.10
CA GLY A 35 0.47 7.79 -17.16
C GLY A 35 -0.23 6.97 -18.24
N SER A 36 0.47 6.00 -18.84
CA SER A 36 -0.18 5.03 -19.72
C SER A 36 -0.95 4.03 -18.88
N VAL A 37 -2.20 3.76 -19.27
CA VAL A 37 -2.95 2.64 -18.70
C VAL A 37 -2.28 1.35 -19.21
N PRO A 38 -1.94 0.41 -18.31
CA PRO A 38 -1.39 -0.86 -18.75
C PRO A 38 -2.33 -1.54 -19.75
N PRO A 39 -1.79 -2.27 -20.70
CA PRO A 39 -2.63 -3.13 -21.50
C PRO A 39 -3.37 -4.08 -20.54
N PRO A 40 -4.67 -4.34 -20.78
CA PRO A 40 -5.37 -5.35 -20.00
C PRO A 40 -4.57 -6.66 -20.10
N PRO A 41 -4.50 -7.42 -18.98
CA PRO A 41 -3.82 -8.70 -19.01
C PRO A 41 -4.35 -9.55 -20.18
N PRO A 42 -3.53 -10.40 -20.79
CA PRO A 42 -3.99 -11.28 -21.86
C PRO A 42 -5.22 -12.05 -21.37
N SER A 43 -6.22 -12.17 -22.24
CA SER A 43 -7.45 -12.89 -21.91
C SER A 43 -7.12 -14.31 -21.45
N SER A 44 -7.46 -14.59 -20.19
CA SER A 44 -7.29 -15.89 -19.60
C SER A 44 -8.50 -16.79 -19.86
N PRO A 45 -8.27 -18.11 -19.99
CA PRO A 45 -9.36 -19.08 -19.94
C PRO A 45 -10.10 -19.11 -18.58
N ALA A 46 -9.51 -18.53 -17.53
CA ALA A 46 -10.05 -18.50 -16.18
C ALA A 46 -10.85 -17.23 -15.85
N ASP A 47 -11.11 -16.35 -16.81
CA ASP A 47 -12.03 -15.22 -16.65
C ASP A 47 -13.34 -15.72 -16.02
N GLY A 48 -13.72 -15.15 -14.86
CA GLY A 48 -14.94 -15.59 -14.21
C GLY A 48 -15.05 -15.18 -12.75
N TYR A 49 -15.97 -15.77 -12.08
CA TYR A 49 -16.23 -15.53 -10.67
C TYR A 49 -16.79 -16.77 -10.00
N SER A 50 -16.53 -16.91 -8.71
CA SER A 50 -17.15 -17.96 -7.92
C SER A 50 -18.65 -17.69 -7.73
N GLN A 51 -19.46 -18.76 -7.59
CA GLN A 51 -20.92 -18.65 -7.49
C GLN A 51 -21.42 -17.82 -6.31
N ASN A 52 -20.56 -17.63 -5.29
CA ASN A 52 -20.85 -16.86 -4.08
C ASN A 52 -20.36 -15.39 -4.17
N MET A 53 -19.78 -14.96 -5.29
CA MET A 53 -19.36 -13.58 -5.51
C MET A 53 -20.26 -12.89 -6.53
N HIS A 54 -20.81 -11.71 -6.19
CA HIS A 54 -21.78 -11.00 -7.00
C HIS A 54 -21.38 -9.55 -7.22
N LEU A 55 -21.26 -9.11 -8.47
CA LEU A 55 -21.15 -7.69 -8.81
C LEU A 55 -22.52 -7.02 -8.59
N LEU A 56 -22.54 -5.91 -7.85
CA LEU A 56 -23.72 -5.11 -7.58
C LEU A 56 -23.79 -3.88 -8.48
N SER A 57 -22.68 -3.12 -8.55
CA SER A 57 -22.57 -1.93 -9.40
C SER A 57 -21.12 -1.64 -9.74
N THR A 58 -20.92 -0.75 -10.72
CA THR A 58 -19.60 -0.23 -11.12
C THR A 58 -19.69 1.28 -11.29
N ALA A 59 -18.82 2.03 -10.62
CA ALA A 59 -18.59 3.45 -10.89
C ALA A 59 -17.35 3.58 -11.81
N SER A 60 -17.61 3.66 -13.13
CA SER A 60 -16.56 3.66 -14.14
C SER A 60 -15.66 4.89 -14.03
N HIS A 61 -14.35 4.70 -14.20
CA HIS A 61 -13.37 5.76 -14.33
C HIS A 61 -12.25 5.30 -15.27
N ALA A 62 -12.31 5.76 -16.49
CA ALA A 62 -11.35 5.41 -17.53
C ALA A 62 -10.45 6.61 -17.86
N GLY A 63 -9.23 6.33 -18.29
CA GLY A 63 -8.28 7.37 -18.72
C GLY A 63 -7.26 7.80 -17.68
N GLY A 64 -7.14 7.04 -16.58
CA GLY A 64 -6.11 7.21 -15.55
C GLY A 64 -5.79 5.87 -14.90
N VAL A 65 -4.82 5.87 -14.00
CA VAL A 65 -4.49 4.72 -13.14
C VAL A 65 -5.24 4.91 -11.83
N ASN A 66 -6.23 4.07 -11.56
CA ASN A 66 -6.92 4.04 -10.27
C ASN A 66 -6.09 3.27 -9.26
N SER A 67 -6.09 3.71 -7.98
CA SER A 67 -5.20 3.19 -6.96
C SER A 67 -5.93 2.79 -5.67
N ASP A 68 -5.55 3.34 -4.51
CA ASP A 68 -6.02 2.86 -3.23
C ASP A 68 -7.39 3.41 -2.80
N LEU A 69 -7.94 2.88 -1.70
CA LEU A 69 -9.28 3.15 -1.19
C LEU A 69 -9.26 3.44 0.31
N ALA A 70 -10.08 4.42 0.72
CA ALA A 70 -10.47 4.64 2.11
C ALA A 70 -11.98 4.81 2.21
N PHE A 71 -12.55 4.68 3.42
CA PHE A 71 -14.00 4.63 3.63
C PHE A 71 -14.42 5.41 4.87
N ALA A 72 -15.54 6.15 4.76
CA ALA A 72 -16.20 6.76 5.92
C ALA A 72 -17.72 6.81 5.69
N GLY A 73 -18.51 6.28 6.66
CA GLY A 73 -19.96 6.16 6.49
C GLY A 73 -20.33 5.30 5.29
N ASP A 74 -21.06 5.87 4.35
CA ASP A 74 -21.42 5.24 3.09
C ASP A 74 -20.59 5.75 1.90
N LEU A 75 -19.47 6.45 2.18
CA LEU A 75 -18.58 7.02 1.17
C LEU A 75 -17.33 6.16 0.96
N VAL A 76 -16.93 6.05 -0.29
CA VAL A 76 -15.64 5.53 -0.73
C VAL A 76 -14.82 6.68 -1.27
N PHE A 77 -13.60 6.82 -0.77
CA PHE A 77 -12.57 7.71 -1.29
C PHE A 77 -11.62 6.86 -2.12
N ALA A 78 -11.66 7.07 -3.42
CA ALA A 78 -10.93 6.25 -4.40
C ALA A 78 -9.81 7.08 -5.03
N GLY A 79 -8.57 6.74 -4.71
CA GLY A 79 -7.39 7.37 -5.27
C GLY A 79 -7.19 7.03 -6.74
N HIS A 80 -6.53 7.94 -7.45
CA HIS A 80 -6.01 7.72 -8.79
C HIS A 80 -4.80 8.64 -9.04
N TYR A 81 -4.00 8.36 -10.05
CA TYR A 81 -2.76 9.10 -10.33
C TYR A 81 -2.98 10.58 -10.69
N GLY A 82 -4.20 10.97 -11.02
CA GLY A 82 -4.59 12.34 -11.27
C GLY A 82 -5.30 13.04 -10.10
N GLY A 83 -5.45 12.35 -8.93
CA GLY A 83 -6.17 12.88 -7.77
C GLY A 83 -6.99 11.83 -7.01
N PHE A 84 -8.25 12.09 -6.71
CA PHE A 84 -9.15 11.14 -6.06
C PHE A 84 -10.62 11.43 -6.37
N ARG A 85 -11.45 10.39 -6.19
CA ARG A 85 -12.91 10.46 -6.34
C ARG A 85 -13.59 10.21 -5.00
N ILE A 86 -14.78 10.79 -4.81
CA ILE A 86 -15.69 10.46 -3.70
C ILE A 86 -16.93 9.82 -4.30
N ILE A 87 -17.25 8.61 -3.83
CA ILE A 87 -18.31 7.77 -4.39
C ILE A 87 -19.26 7.35 -3.25
N ASP A 88 -20.54 7.63 -3.39
CA ASP A 88 -21.60 7.17 -2.49
C ASP A 88 -22.00 5.75 -2.85
N ILE A 89 -21.94 4.85 -1.87
CA ILE A 89 -22.35 3.43 -1.94
C ILE A 89 -23.50 3.11 -0.96
N SER A 90 -24.24 4.11 -0.50
CA SER A 90 -25.41 3.92 0.38
C SER A 90 -26.44 2.96 -0.23
N GLU A 91 -26.60 3.03 -1.55
CA GLU A 91 -27.33 2.06 -2.36
C GLU A 91 -26.32 1.22 -3.17
N PRO A 92 -25.88 0.06 -2.66
CA PRO A 92 -24.79 -0.70 -3.27
C PRO A 92 -25.02 -1.16 -4.72
N GLY A 93 -26.28 -1.18 -5.16
CA GLY A 93 -26.66 -1.45 -6.56
C GLY A 93 -26.50 -0.25 -7.49
N GLU A 94 -26.20 0.93 -6.96
CA GLU A 94 -26.08 2.19 -7.70
C GLU A 94 -25.00 3.07 -7.07
N ALA A 95 -23.72 2.74 -7.29
CA ALA A 95 -22.60 3.57 -6.83
C ALA A 95 -22.58 4.91 -7.59
N VAL A 96 -22.65 6.03 -6.86
CA VAL A 96 -22.78 7.38 -7.41
C VAL A 96 -21.53 8.21 -7.13
N GLU A 97 -20.87 8.70 -8.16
CA GLU A 97 -19.76 9.64 -8.01
C GLU A 97 -20.28 11.01 -7.58
N LEU A 98 -19.83 11.50 -6.42
CA LEU A 98 -20.16 12.82 -5.89
C LEU A 98 -19.15 13.88 -6.32
N ALA A 99 -17.87 13.52 -6.41
CA ALA A 99 -16.80 14.40 -6.83
C ALA A 99 -15.68 13.62 -7.50
N ASP A 100 -15.01 14.25 -8.46
CA ASP A 100 -13.73 13.84 -9.06
C ASP A 100 -12.76 15.02 -8.94
N VAL A 101 -11.78 14.90 -8.04
CA VAL A 101 -10.84 15.97 -7.72
C VAL A 101 -9.57 15.77 -8.53
N HIS A 102 -9.38 16.61 -9.53
CA HIS A 102 -8.16 16.62 -10.31
C HIS A 102 -7.02 17.31 -9.55
N CYS A 103 -6.05 16.51 -9.11
CA CYS A 103 -4.88 16.97 -8.38
C CYS A 103 -3.68 16.08 -8.71
N ASN A 104 -3.03 16.36 -9.82
CA ASN A 104 -1.96 15.52 -10.37
C ASN A 104 -0.90 15.14 -9.34
N GLY A 105 -0.59 13.88 -9.27
CA GLY A 105 0.45 13.30 -8.42
C GLY A 105 0.23 11.81 -8.25
N PRO A 106 1.00 10.92 -8.91
CA PRO A 106 1.04 9.54 -8.53
C PRO A 106 1.53 9.44 -7.09
N GLN A 107 1.18 8.56 -6.44
CA GLN A 107 0.70 7.23 -6.30
C GLN A 107 -0.82 7.21 -6.08
N GLY A 108 -1.37 8.25 -5.45
CA GLY A 108 -2.80 8.32 -5.18
C GLY A 108 -3.26 7.43 -4.03
N ASP A 109 -2.38 6.98 -3.13
CA ASP A 109 -2.77 6.35 -1.87
C ASP A 109 -3.54 7.36 -1.02
N VAL A 110 -4.68 6.95 -0.45
CA VAL A 110 -5.61 7.82 0.26
C VAL A 110 -5.96 7.29 1.65
N SER A 111 -6.10 8.21 2.60
CA SER A 111 -6.72 7.90 3.88
C SER A 111 -7.61 9.06 4.36
N VAL A 112 -8.55 8.76 5.28
CA VAL A 112 -9.50 9.73 5.81
C VAL A 112 -9.46 9.77 7.33
N TRP A 113 -9.60 10.98 7.90
CA TRP A 113 -9.64 11.17 9.34
C TRP A 113 -10.58 12.36 9.69
N GLY A 114 -11.78 12.04 10.18
CA GLY A 114 -12.82 13.06 10.35
C GLY A 114 -13.19 13.71 9.02
N ASP A 115 -13.04 15.04 8.97
CA ASP A 115 -13.30 15.84 7.78
C ASP A 115 -12.09 15.97 6.84
N LEU A 116 -11.01 15.21 7.09
CA LEU A 116 -9.75 15.32 6.34
C LEU A 116 -9.53 14.12 5.43
N LEU A 117 -8.99 14.38 4.23
CA LEU A 117 -8.41 13.37 3.35
C LEU A 117 -6.94 13.70 3.12
N PHE A 118 -6.11 12.65 3.18
CA PHE A 118 -4.69 12.69 2.85
C PHE A 118 -4.46 11.94 1.54
N LEU A 119 -3.62 12.52 0.67
CA LEU A 119 -3.31 11.98 -0.66
C LEU A 119 -1.79 11.91 -0.84
N SER A 120 -1.26 10.74 -1.07
CA SER A 120 0.15 10.47 -1.35
C SER A 120 0.56 10.95 -2.74
N VAL A 121 1.76 11.54 -2.82
CA VAL A 121 2.43 11.93 -4.07
C VAL A 121 3.90 11.52 -3.99
N ASP A 122 4.30 10.59 -4.83
CA ASP A 122 5.64 9.98 -4.84
C ASP A 122 6.48 10.31 -6.08
N THR A 123 5.98 11.18 -6.94
CA THR A 123 6.68 11.64 -8.15
C THR A 123 6.80 13.16 -8.11
N PRO A 124 7.99 13.73 -8.37
CA PRO A 124 8.19 15.17 -8.30
C PRO A 124 7.19 15.97 -9.15
N GLN A 125 6.52 16.91 -8.52
CA GLN A 125 5.60 17.86 -9.13
C GLN A 125 6.24 19.24 -9.22
N SER A 126 5.87 20.03 -10.22
CA SER A 126 6.42 21.38 -10.41
C SER A 126 5.98 22.38 -9.31
N THR A 127 4.89 22.09 -8.62
CA THR A 127 4.37 22.88 -7.49
C THR A 127 3.70 21.97 -6.45
N PRO A 128 3.55 22.41 -5.19
CA PRO A 128 2.80 21.65 -4.19
C PRO A 128 1.29 21.61 -4.44
N GLY A 129 0.72 22.56 -5.19
CA GLY A 129 -0.70 22.63 -5.52
C GLY A 129 -1.14 21.62 -6.57
N CYS A 130 -2.44 21.55 -6.81
CA CYS A 130 -3.05 20.61 -7.74
C CYS A 130 -2.76 20.90 -9.22
N GLU A 131 -2.31 22.11 -9.54
CA GLU A 131 -1.91 22.54 -10.88
C GLU A 131 -0.52 22.06 -11.31
N GLY A 132 0.18 21.32 -10.44
CA GLY A 132 1.52 20.81 -10.69
C GLY A 132 1.58 19.86 -11.91
N SER A 133 2.77 19.77 -12.51
CA SER A 133 3.07 18.83 -13.59
C SER A 133 4.23 17.92 -13.20
N ARG A 134 4.23 16.69 -13.72
CA ARG A 134 5.26 15.66 -13.47
C ARG A 134 6.55 15.82 -14.30
N ASN A 135 6.63 16.84 -15.16
CA ASN A 135 7.77 17.05 -16.06
C ASN A 135 8.97 17.72 -15.37
N VAL A 136 9.24 17.33 -14.13
CA VAL A 136 10.35 17.87 -13.33
C VAL A 136 11.05 16.73 -12.59
N THR A 137 12.25 17.02 -12.07
CA THR A 137 12.98 16.11 -11.17
C THR A 137 13.06 16.71 -9.77
N ALA A 138 13.36 15.92 -8.76
CA ALA A 138 13.53 16.39 -7.38
C ALA A 138 14.58 17.50 -7.23
N THR A 139 15.52 17.64 -8.19
CA THR A 139 16.54 18.71 -8.23
C THR A 139 16.04 19.98 -8.91
N THR A 140 14.87 19.98 -9.52
CA THR A 140 14.29 21.19 -10.13
C THR A 140 13.89 22.17 -9.05
N PRO A 141 14.28 23.46 -9.13
CA PRO A 141 13.89 24.47 -8.14
C PRO A 141 12.36 24.56 -7.99
N GLY A 142 11.86 24.37 -6.77
CA GLY A 142 10.42 24.38 -6.48
C GLY A 142 9.71 23.05 -6.67
N ALA A 143 10.41 22.00 -7.15
CA ALA A 143 9.83 20.66 -7.22
C ALA A 143 9.39 20.18 -5.83
N TRP A 144 8.27 19.45 -5.80
CA TRP A 144 7.62 19.00 -4.58
C TRP A 144 7.06 17.59 -4.73
N GLU A 145 7.17 16.81 -3.67
CA GLU A 145 6.50 15.52 -3.44
C GLU A 145 6.22 15.36 -1.94
N GLY A 146 5.24 14.53 -1.56
CA GLY A 146 4.83 14.34 -0.16
C GLY A 146 3.35 14.03 -0.01
N VAL A 147 2.70 14.58 1.03
CA VAL A 147 1.29 14.35 1.33
C VAL A 147 0.47 15.62 1.14
N ARG A 148 -0.60 15.56 0.37
CA ARG A 148 -1.59 16.62 0.25
C ARG A 148 -2.75 16.41 1.21
N VAL A 149 -3.28 17.49 1.76
CA VAL A 149 -4.38 17.50 2.72
C VAL A 149 -5.56 18.23 2.12
N PHE A 150 -6.73 17.61 2.20
CA PHE A 150 -8.01 18.16 1.73
C PHE A 150 -9.02 18.19 2.87
N ASP A 151 -9.91 19.18 2.85
CA ASP A 151 -11.17 19.19 3.59
C ASP A 151 -12.24 18.50 2.74
N VAL A 152 -12.83 17.45 3.27
CA VAL A 152 -13.88 16.64 2.64
C VAL A 152 -15.17 16.65 3.44
N SER A 153 -15.36 17.64 4.32
CA SER A 153 -16.59 17.82 5.10
C SER A 153 -17.84 18.01 4.21
N ASP A 154 -17.66 18.61 3.04
CA ASP A 154 -18.63 18.55 1.93
C ASP A 154 -18.09 17.57 0.87
N PRO A 155 -18.60 16.34 0.79
CA PRO A 155 -18.09 15.34 -0.15
C PRO A 155 -18.38 15.69 -1.63
N THR A 156 -19.22 16.70 -1.90
CA THR A 156 -19.50 17.17 -3.26
C THR A 156 -18.57 18.32 -3.69
N ALA A 157 -17.84 18.91 -2.75
CA ALA A 157 -16.98 20.07 -2.99
C ALA A 157 -15.70 20.02 -2.13
N PRO A 158 -14.83 19.01 -2.28
CA PRO A 158 -13.56 18.91 -1.54
C PRO A 158 -12.66 20.13 -1.77
N GLU A 159 -12.03 20.62 -0.70
CA GLU A 159 -11.13 21.77 -0.75
C GLU A 159 -9.69 21.39 -0.44
N PHE A 160 -8.73 21.76 -1.29
CA PHE A 160 -7.30 21.65 -1.00
C PHE A 160 -6.91 22.59 0.15
N LEU A 161 -6.27 22.04 1.19
CA LEU A 161 -5.82 22.82 2.36
C LEU A 161 -4.33 23.16 2.30
N GLN A 162 -3.49 22.15 2.17
CA GLN A 162 -2.04 22.30 2.12
C GLN A 162 -1.36 21.07 1.55
N ALA A 163 -0.06 21.21 1.32
CA ALA A 163 0.85 20.14 0.92
C ALA A 163 2.02 20.06 1.90
N ILE A 164 2.31 18.89 2.40
CA ILE A 164 3.37 18.61 3.37
C ILE A 164 4.46 17.85 2.65
N ARG A 165 5.64 18.48 2.49
CA ARG A 165 6.81 17.84 1.90
C ARG A 165 7.32 16.75 2.83
N THR A 166 7.70 15.61 2.27
CA THR A 166 8.40 14.52 2.96
C THR A 166 9.65 14.13 2.17
N ASP A 167 10.62 13.51 2.82
CA ASP A 167 11.80 13.00 2.15
C ASP A 167 11.41 11.87 1.19
N CYS A 168 11.89 11.90 -0.05
CA CYS A 168 11.51 10.97 -1.13
C CYS A 168 10.01 10.89 -1.44
N GLY A 169 9.22 11.92 -1.12
CA GLY A 169 7.80 11.95 -1.35
C GLY A 169 6.98 11.07 -0.41
N SER A 170 5.84 10.58 -0.88
CA SER A 170 4.96 9.66 -0.17
C SER A 170 4.46 8.61 -1.13
N HIS A 171 4.99 7.39 -1.04
CA HIS A 171 4.50 6.26 -1.83
C HIS A 171 3.20 5.76 -1.22
N THR A 172 3.24 5.35 0.04
CA THR A 172 2.06 5.04 0.84
C THR A 172 2.11 5.77 2.17
N HIS A 173 0.97 5.85 2.86
CA HIS A 173 0.94 6.42 4.19
C HIS A 173 -0.09 5.72 5.08
N THR A 174 0.16 5.69 6.39
CA THR A 174 -0.66 4.97 7.35
C THR A 174 -1.01 5.85 8.53
N LEU A 175 -2.29 5.93 8.87
CA LEU A 175 -2.75 6.66 10.05
C LEU A 175 -2.43 5.87 11.32
N VAL A 176 -1.91 6.56 12.33
CA VAL A 176 -1.65 6.07 13.68
C VAL A 176 -2.49 6.89 14.66
N PRO A 177 -3.75 6.53 14.88
CA PRO A 177 -4.69 7.28 15.73
C PRO A 177 -4.19 7.47 17.15
N ARG A 178 -4.37 8.67 17.66
CA ARG A 178 -4.00 9.08 19.02
C ARG A 178 -5.20 9.10 19.95
N LYS A 179 -4.94 8.95 21.23
CA LYS A 179 -6.00 8.97 22.29
C LYS A 179 -6.61 10.35 22.52
N ASP A 180 -5.95 11.41 22.07
CA ASP A 180 -6.42 12.81 22.20
C ASP A 180 -7.30 13.30 21.03
N GLY A 181 -7.62 12.40 20.07
CA GLY A 181 -8.45 12.70 18.91
C GLY A 181 -7.68 13.11 17.66
N GLY A 182 -6.36 13.29 17.75
CA GLY A 182 -5.50 13.48 16.59
C GLY A 182 -5.00 12.16 16.00
N THR A 183 -4.20 12.26 14.97
CA THR A 183 -3.48 11.10 14.38
C THR A 183 -2.05 11.48 14.03
N TYR A 184 -1.15 10.51 14.07
CA TYR A 184 0.09 10.60 13.31
C TYR A 184 -0.11 9.92 11.96
N ILE A 185 0.71 10.28 10.99
CA ILE A 185 0.78 9.61 9.70
C ILE A 185 2.21 9.12 9.52
N TYR A 186 2.38 7.82 9.38
CA TYR A 186 3.63 7.22 8.93
C TYR A 186 3.67 7.27 7.41
N VAL A 187 4.68 7.90 6.88
CA VAL A 187 4.87 8.03 5.42
C VAL A 187 5.99 7.09 5.02
N ALA A 188 5.63 6.08 4.24
CA ALA A 188 6.57 5.19 3.59
C ALA A 188 6.97 5.82 2.25
N SER A 189 8.28 6.01 2.05
CA SER A 189 8.77 6.68 0.86
C SER A 189 10.15 6.20 0.46
N TYR A 190 10.35 6.11 -0.84
CA TYR A 190 11.60 5.73 -1.46
C TYR A 190 11.65 6.24 -2.90
N PRO A 191 12.83 6.40 -3.51
CA PRO A 191 12.90 6.87 -4.89
C PRO A 191 12.44 5.77 -5.85
N LEU A 192 11.35 6.01 -6.57
CA LEU A 192 10.86 5.11 -7.63
C LEU A 192 11.79 5.13 -8.85
N SER A 193 12.45 6.26 -9.10
CA SER A 193 13.32 6.45 -10.23
C SER A 193 14.44 7.44 -9.93
N ALA A 194 15.40 7.57 -10.85
CA ALA A 194 16.44 8.57 -10.72
C ALA A 194 15.90 10.02 -10.66
N SER A 195 14.67 10.28 -11.10
CA SER A 195 14.04 11.60 -11.03
C SER A 195 13.69 12.02 -9.60
N ASN A 196 13.50 11.07 -8.68
CA ASN A 196 13.24 11.33 -7.26
C ASN A 196 14.50 11.65 -6.46
N ILE A 197 15.70 11.28 -6.96
CA ILE A 197 16.94 11.53 -6.25
C ILE A 197 17.22 13.04 -6.21
N GLY A 198 17.24 13.60 -5.02
CA GLY A 198 17.40 15.04 -4.78
C GLY A 198 17.99 15.31 -3.40
N PRO A 199 18.10 16.58 -2.99
CA PRO A 199 18.71 16.94 -1.70
C PRO A 199 18.05 16.27 -0.50
N ASP A 200 16.72 16.07 -0.55
CA ASP A 200 15.89 15.53 0.52
C ASP A 200 15.68 13.99 0.35
N CYS A 201 16.20 13.39 -0.72
CA CYS A 201 16.05 11.97 -1.01
C CYS A 201 17.41 11.34 -1.35
N GLN A 202 18.09 10.88 -0.34
CA GLN A 202 19.45 10.31 -0.42
C GLN A 202 19.53 8.97 0.31
N ALA A 203 20.34 8.06 -0.21
CA ALA A 203 20.64 6.81 0.47
C ALA A 203 21.39 7.05 1.80
N PRO A 204 21.21 6.17 2.80
CA PRO A 204 20.30 5.04 2.85
C PRO A 204 18.86 5.49 3.09
N PHE A 205 17.88 4.89 2.41
CA PHE A 205 16.46 5.25 2.52
C PHE A 205 15.78 4.58 3.73
N GLU A 206 16.40 4.66 4.88
CA GLU A 206 16.04 3.94 6.12
C GLU A 206 15.04 4.68 7.00
N ARG A 207 14.59 5.86 6.59
CA ARG A 207 13.70 6.70 7.40
C ARG A 207 12.29 6.69 6.87
N ILE A 208 11.36 6.87 7.79
CA ILE A 208 9.98 7.28 7.48
C ILE A 208 9.77 8.70 7.98
N SER A 209 8.90 9.46 7.32
CA SER A 209 8.43 10.73 7.86
C SER A 209 7.20 10.49 8.75
N VAL A 210 7.14 11.17 9.90
CA VAL A 210 5.99 11.14 10.80
C VAL A 210 5.34 12.51 10.78
N ILE A 211 4.10 12.59 10.26
CA ILE A 211 3.30 13.82 10.25
C ILE A 211 2.39 13.82 11.48
N ASP A 212 2.33 14.93 12.21
CA ASP A 212 1.35 15.18 13.28
C ASP A 212 0.13 15.90 12.73
N VAL A 213 -1.05 15.33 12.96
CA VAL A 213 -2.36 15.93 12.65
C VAL A 213 -3.09 16.08 13.99
N PRO A 214 -3.19 17.29 14.54
CA PRO A 214 -3.62 17.48 15.94
C PRO A 214 -5.12 17.36 16.20
N GLY A 215 -5.92 17.01 15.22
CA GLY A 215 -7.37 16.82 15.30
C GLY A 215 -7.91 16.17 14.04
N ASP A 216 -9.19 16.37 13.75
CA ASP A 216 -9.92 15.72 12.66
C ASP A 216 -10.73 16.69 11.79
N ASP A 217 -10.47 18.00 11.95
CA ASP A 217 -11.15 19.07 11.24
C ASP A 217 -10.19 19.89 10.35
N ARG A 218 -10.74 20.85 9.60
CA ARG A 218 -10.01 21.78 8.75
C ARG A 218 -8.84 22.48 9.47
N THR A 219 -9.04 22.87 10.74
CA THR A 219 -8.01 23.55 11.53
C THR A 219 -6.82 22.64 11.78
N ALA A 220 -7.08 21.39 12.12
CA ALA A 220 -6.07 20.36 12.29
C ALA A 220 -5.37 20.03 10.97
N GLY A 221 -6.11 19.98 9.87
CA GLY A 221 -5.56 19.80 8.53
C GLY A 221 -4.54 20.90 8.17
N LEU A 222 -4.85 22.15 8.44
CA LEU A 222 -3.93 23.29 8.22
C LEU A 222 -2.73 23.32 9.18
N ALA A 223 -2.84 22.68 10.35
CA ALA A 223 -1.78 22.59 11.35
C ALA A 223 -0.85 21.36 11.17
N ALA A 224 -1.21 20.46 10.28
CA ALA A 224 -0.46 19.22 10.06
C ALA A 224 0.96 19.49 9.53
N ARG A 225 1.94 18.75 10.07
CA ARG A 225 3.37 18.94 9.72
C ARG A 225 4.20 17.71 10.08
N VAL A 226 5.34 17.54 9.43
CA VAL A 226 6.36 16.57 9.85
C VAL A 226 6.91 16.96 11.22
N VAL A 227 6.95 15.97 12.15
CA VAL A 227 7.44 16.16 13.53
C VAL A 227 8.58 15.21 13.90
N ALA A 228 8.78 14.14 13.16
CA ALA A 228 9.87 13.19 13.37
C ALA A 228 10.22 12.47 12.06
N GLU A 229 11.46 11.98 11.99
CA GLU A 229 11.97 11.17 10.88
C GLU A 229 12.81 10.01 11.44
N PRO A 230 12.16 9.05 12.11
CA PRO A 230 12.86 7.93 12.72
C PRO A 230 13.47 7.01 11.68
N THR A 231 14.64 6.45 12.02
CA THR A 231 15.27 5.37 11.26
C THR A 231 14.65 4.03 11.66
N VAL A 232 14.24 3.26 10.67
CA VAL A 232 13.58 1.95 10.82
C VAL A 232 14.40 0.84 10.15
N LYS A 233 15.72 0.93 10.24
CA LYS A 233 16.65 0.00 9.62
C LYS A 233 16.44 -1.43 10.12
N GLY A 234 16.34 -2.36 9.17
CA GLY A 234 16.42 -3.81 9.38
C GLY A 234 17.76 -4.40 8.92
N VAL A 235 17.79 -5.70 8.74
CA VAL A 235 18.92 -6.40 8.12
C VAL A 235 18.94 -6.10 6.62
N ASP A 236 20.03 -5.58 6.12
CA ASP A 236 20.20 -5.29 4.69
C ASP A 236 20.49 -6.58 3.91
N LEU A 237 19.49 -7.11 3.23
CA LEU A 237 19.63 -8.29 2.37
C LEU A 237 20.37 -7.98 1.06
N PHE A 238 20.48 -6.71 0.68
CA PHE A 238 21.21 -6.25 -0.49
C PHE A 238 22.64 -5.77 -0.19
N ALA A 239 23.13 -5.90 1.03
CA ALA A 239 24.46 -5.46 1.46
C ALA A 239 25.63 -5.96 0.59
N GLY A 240 25.40 -6.92 -0.28
CA GLY A 240 26.42 -7.45 -1.21
C GLY A 240 26.41 -6.88 -2.62
N ALA A 241 25.33 -6.26 -3.08
CA ALA A 241 25.16 -5.88 -4.48
C ALA A 241 25.24 -4.36 -4.73
N SER A 242 24.71 -3.52 -3.85
CA SER A 242 24.73 -2.05 -3.99
C SER A 242 24.79 -1.30 -2.66
N GLY A 243 24.91 -2.00 -1.58
CA GLY A 243 25.30 -1.49 -0.24
C GLY A 243 24.24 -0.61 0.31
N ASP A 244 23.15 -0.36 0.39
CA ASP A 244 22.37 0.60 1.21
C ASP A 244 21.00 0.99 0.64
N PHE A 245 20.31 0.13 -0.11
CA PHE A 245 18.93 0.39 -0.47
C PHE A 245 17.99 -0.39 0.48
N PHE A 246 17.41 0.30 1.44
CA PHE A 246 16.36 -0.19 2.31
C PHE A 246 15.23 0.82 2.33
N ALA A 247 14.01 0.38 2.10
CA ALA A 247 12.84 1.25 2.15
C ALA A 247 11.60 0.42 2.49
N CYS A 248 10.63 1.02 3.17
CA CYS A 248 9.36 0.37 3.42
C CYS A 248 8.34 0.80 2.37
N HIS A 249 7.55 -0.16 1.88
CA HIS A 249 6.43 0.07 0.98
C HIS A 249 5.16 0.35 1.82
N ASP A 250 4.50 -0.67 2.32
CA ASP A 250 3.33 -0.50 3.17
C ASP A 250 3.64 -0.72 4.65
N ILE A 251 2.96 0.04 5.50
CA ILE A 251 3.01 -0.12 6.95
C ILE A 251 1.59 -0.32 7.44
N GLN A 252 1.29 -1.44 8.11
CA GLN A 252 0.03 -1.59 8.82
C GLN A 252 0.23 -1.43 10.32
N VAL A 253 -0.70 -0.75 10.98
CA VAL A 253 -0.67 -0.56 12.43
C VAL A 253 -1.79 -1.32 13.14
N LEU A 254 -1.47 -1.92 14.28
CA LEU A 254 -2.39 -2.55 15.22
C LEU A 254 -2.31 -1.80 16.56
N THR A 255 -3.04 -0.69 16.65
CA THR A 255 -2.92 0.25 17.76
C THR A 255 -3.26 -0.35 19.14
N PRO A 256 -4.19 -1.33 19.29
CA PRO A 256 -4.45 -1.95 20.61
C PRO A 256 -3.28 -2.76 21.16
N ARG A 257 -2.29 -3.09 20.35
CA ARG A 257 -1.08 -3.80 20.77
C ARG A 257 0.18 -2.95 20.66
N ASP A 258 0.06 -1.69 20.29
CA ASP A 258 1.18 -0.81 19.95
C ASP A 258 2.18 -1.46 18.98
N LEU A 259 1.65 -2.15 17.96
CA LEU A 259 2.44 -2.85 16.94
C LEU A 259 2.23 -2.25 15.56
N ALA A 260 3.26 -2.36 14.72
CA ALA A 260 3.14 -2.22 13.28
C ALA A 260 3.81 -3.40 12.57
N ALA A 261 3.31 -3.68 11.37
CA ALA A 261 3.93 -4.60 10.40
C ALA A 261 4.29 -3.78 9.16
N ALA A 262 5.56 -3.77 8.82
CA ALA A 262 6.08 -3.01 7.70
C ALA A 262 6.62 -3.97 6.62
N ALA A 263 6.12 -3.80 5.41
CA ALA A 263 6.58 -4.50 4.23
C ALA A 263 7.68 -3.64 3.58
N CYS A 264 8.94 -3.96 3.88
CA CYS A 264 10.07 -3.10 3.54
C CYS A 264 10.88 -3.67 2.38
N LEU A 265 10.23 -3.89 1.24
CA LEU A 265 10.80 -4.40 -0.01
C LEU A 265 11.55 -5.73 0.18
N SER A 266 12.82 -5.67 0.55
CA SER A 266 13.66 -6.85 0.78
C SER A 266 13.37 -7.59 2.08
N GLN A 267 12.57 -7.03 2.99
CA GLN A 267 12.36 -7.55 4.33
C GLN A 267 11.01 -7.14 4.89
N GLY A 268 10.26 -8.07 5.48
CA GLY A 268 9.15 -7.75 6.36
C GLY A 268 9.65 -7.45 7.77
N GLN A 269 8.96 -6.56 8.49
CA GLN A 269 9.35 -6.18 9.85
C GLN A 269 8.15 -6.11 10.79
N LEU A 270 8.36 -6.41 12.07
CA LEU A 270 7.44 -6.03 13.15
C LEU A 270 8.07 -4.93 14.00
N TRP A 271 7.28 -3.90 14.31
CA TRP A 271 7.73 -2.75 15.09
C TRP A 271 6.93 -2.59 16.38
N ASP A 272 7.60 -2.16 17.44
CA ASP A 272 6.98 -1.55 18.62
C ASP A 272 6.76 -0.06 18.34
N ILE A 273 5.49 0.35 18.36
CA ILE A 273 5.06 1.74 18.15
C ILE A 273 4.46 2.37 19.42
N SER A 274 4.79 1.85 20.59
CA SER A 274 4.38 2.43 21.88
C SER A 274 4.82 3.88 22.05
N ASN A 275 5.93 4.25 21.40
CA ASN A 275 6.28 5.64 21.09
C ASN A 275 6.17 5.85 19.58
N PRO A 276 5.06 6.40 19.08
CA PRO A 276 4.86 6.54 17.64
C PRO A 276 5.83 7.50 16.93
N LEU A 277 6.52 8.37 17.68
CA LEU A 277 7.56 9.24 17.11
C LEU A 277 8.94 8.56 17.00
N ALA A 278 9.09 7.38 17.56
CA ALA A 278 10.32 6.61 17.51
C ALA A 278 10.00 5.10 17.51
N PRO A 279 9.38 4.60 16.43
CA PRO A 279 9.11 3.18 16.26
C PRO A 279 10.41 2.38 16.30
N ARG A 280 10.34 1.15 16.80
CA ARG A 280 11.50 0.28 16.96
C ARG A 280 11.24 -1.07 16.30
N VAL A 281 12.11 -1.51 15.41
CA VAL A 281 12.08 -2.86 14.87
C VAL A 281 12.28 -3.87 16.01
N THR A 282 11.37 -4.81 16.15
CA THR A 282 11.37 -5.87 17.17
C THR A 282 11.62 -7.25 16.58
N ALA A 283 11.30 -7.44 15.32
CA ALA A 283 11.57 -8.67 14.59
C ALA A 283 11.67 -8.38 13.10
N ASP A 284 12.53 -9.13 12.44
CA ASP A 284 12.60 -9.24 11.00
C ASP A 284 11.81 -10.45 10.55
N VAL A 285 11.07 -10.31 9.46
CA VAL A 285 10.29 -11.35 8.81
C VAL A 285 10.88 -11.55 7.43
N ASP A 286 11.48 -12.69 7.19
CA ASP A 286 12.25 -12.93 5.99
C ASP A 286 12.03 -14.36 5.46
N THR A 287 12.05 -14.48 4.14
CA THR A 287 12.16 -15.74 3.42
C THR A 287 12.81 -15.49 2.06
N PRO A 288 13.70 -16.39 1.58
CA PRO A 288 14.36 -16.22 0.29
C PRO A 288 13.41 -16.37 -0.92
N ASP A 289 12.17 -16.72 -0.68
CA ASP A 289 11.17 -17.05 -1.69
C ASP A 289 10.20 -15.88 -1.95
N VAL A 290 10.59 -14.65 -1.61
CA VAL A 290 9.84 -13.40 -1.83
C VAL A 290 10.67 -12.47 -2.70
N ASP A 291 10.02 -11.82 -3.66
CA ASP A 291 10.66 -10.82 -4.51
C ASP A 291 10.58 -9.44 -3.86
N ILE A 292 9.36 -8.98 -3.53
CA ILE A 292 9.12 -7.68 -2.90
C ILE A 292 8.08 -7.81 -1.78
N TRP A 293 8.49 -7.59 -0.53
CA TRP A 293 7.54 -7.36 0.54
C TRP A 293 6.79 -6.04 0.31
N HIS A 294 5.52 -6.16 -0.06
CA HIS A 294 4.70 -5.05 -0.54
C HIS A 294 3.67 -4.57 0.49
N SER A 295 2.86 -5.47 1.00
CA SER A 295 1.73 -5.16 1.89
C SER A 295 1.71 -6.06 3.12
N ALA A 296 1.00 -5.63 4.18
CA ALA A 296 0.84 -6.41 5.39
C ALA A 296 -0.56 -6.24 5.98
N ALA A 297 -1.07 -7.27 6.72
CA ALA A 297 -2.29 -7.17 7.48
C ALA A 297 -2.26 -8.06 8.73
N PHE A 298 -2.65 -7.51 9.90
CA PHE A 298 -2.87 -8.31 11.12
C PHE A 298 -4.25 -8.95 11.11
N THR A 299 -4.35 -10.17 11.63
CA THR A 299 -5.64 -10.75 11.97
C THR A 299 -6.31 -9.95 13.09
N HIS A 300 -7.66 -9.93 13.12
CA HIS A 300 -8.37 -9.15 14.14
C HIS A 300 -8.22 -9.69 15.57
N ASP A 301 -7.75 -10.92 15.76
CA ASP A 301 -7.36 -11.44 17.08
C ASP A 301 -5.91 -11.04 17.46
N GLY A 302 -5.18 -10.42 16.55
CA GLY A 302 -3.81 -9.95 16.74
C GLY A 302 -2.76 -11.06 16.86
N LYS A 303 -3.11 -12.32 16.53
CA LYS A 303 -2.18 -13.45 16.68
C LYS A 303 -1.31 -13.69 15.46
N HIS A 304 -1.80 -13.33 14.28
CA HIS A 304 -1.11 -13.56 13.02
C HIS A 304 -0.96 -12.26 12.23
N VAL A 305 0.02 -12.24 11.37
CA VAL A 305 0.25 -11.21 10.37
C VAL A 305 0.45 -11.88 9.03
N THR A 306 -0.17 -11.34 8.01
CA THR A 306 0.01 -11.77 6.62
C THR A 306 0.75 -10.68 5.87
N PHE A 307 1.80 -11.04 5.15
CA PHE A 307 2.53 -10.17 4.23
C PHE A 307 2.26 -10.61 2.79
N GLY A 308 2.22 -9.67 1.86
CA GLY A 308 2.10 -9.89 0.43
C GLY A 308 3.44 -9.75 -0.27
N ASP A 309 3.71 -10.67 -1.20
CA ASP A 309 4.79 -10.58 -2.17
C ASP A 309 4.26 -10.02 -3.48
N GLU A 310 4.77 -8.88 -3.92
CA GLU A 310 4.45 -8.30 -5.23
C GLU A 310 5.48 -8.78 -6.26
N TYR A 311 5.05 -9.69 -7.13
CA TYR A 311 5.91 -10.34 -8.12
C TYR A 311 5.38 -10.17 -9.54
N PHE A 312 6.21 -9.69 -10.45
CA PHE A 312 5.87 -9.41 -11.84
C PHE A 312 6.46 -10.42 -12.85
N GLY A 313 7.10 -11.46 -12.34
CA GLY A 313 7.70 -12.49 -13.19
C GLY A 313 6.71 -13.51 -13.75
N ALA A 314 7.23 -14.51 -14.46
CA ALA A 314 6.44 -15.65 -14.90
C ALA A 314 5.90 -16.43 -13.69
N PRO A 315 4.67 -17.02 -13.80
CA PRO A 315 4.07 -17.78 -12.71
C PRO A 315 5.00 -18.90 -12.24
N GLN A 316 5.49 -18.80 -11.02
CA GLN A 316 6.28 -19.88 -10.40
C GLN A 316 6.12 -19.84 -8.88
N GLU A 317 5.98 -21.01 -8.28
CA GLU A 317 5.95 -21.15 -6.83
C GLU A 317 7.30 -20.78 -6.20
N PRO A 318 7.29 -20.06 -5.05
CA PRO A 318 6.11 -19.52 -4.35
C PRO A 318 5.85 -18.02 -4.58
N PHE A 319 6.47 -17.39 -5.57
CA PHE A 319 6.42 -15.95 -5.82
C PHE A 319 5.01 -15.42 -6.11
N GLY A 320 4.75 -14.18 -5.67
CA GLY A 320 3.46 -13.51 -5.78
C GLY A 320 2.43 -14.00 -4.74
N ALA A 321 2.87 -14.67 -3.70
CA ALA A 321 2.05 -15.25 -2.64
C ALA A 321 1.76 -14.28 -1.49
N ILE A 322 0.72 -14.58 -0.71
CA ILE A 322 0.62 -14.11 0.67
C ILE A 322 1.32 -15.10 1.60
N TRP A 323 1.97 -14.56 2.64
CA TRP A 323 2.75 -15.32 3.62
C TRP A 323 2.25 -15.01 5.03
N THR A 324 1.85 -16.02 5.79
CA THR A 324 1.28 -15.84 7.14
C THR A 324 2.25 -16.28 8.22
N TYR A 325 2.43 -15.42 9.22
CA TYR A 325 3.32 -15.60 10.36
C TYR A 325 2.58 -15.47 11.69
N ALA A 326 3.10 -16.13 12.73
CA ALA A 326 2.66 -15.86 14.09
C ALA A 326 3.34 -14.58 14.60
N VAL A 327 2.56 -13.62 15.13
CA VAL A 327 3.09 -12.33 15.61
C VAL A 327 4.11 -12.51 16.74
N ASP A 328 3.84 -13.42 17.68
CA ASP A 328 4.72 -13.65 18.83
C ASP A 328 5.94 -14.55 18.52
N SER A 329 6.04 -15.10 17.29
CA SER A 329 7.15 -15.96 16.83
C SER A 329 7.27 -15.91 15.30
N PRO A 330 7.69 -14.76 14.72
CA PRO A 330 7.65 -14.55 13.28
C PRO A 330 8.86 -15.12 12.51
N SER A 331 9.69 -15.96 13.14
CA SER A 331 10.94 -16.47 12.57
C SER A 331 10.77 -17.43 11.38
N ALA A 332 9.57 -17.94 11.15
CA ALA A 332 9.24 -18.79 10.02
C ALA A 332 7.76 -18.64 9.63
N PRO A 333 7.42 -18.73 8.34
CA PRO A 333 6.04 -18.67 7.91
C PRO A 333 5.28 -19.93 8.37
N LEU A 334 4.02 -19.75 8.74
CA LEU A 334 3.07 -20.84 8.99
C LEU A 334 2.59 -21.44 7.67
N SER A 335 2.41 -20.60 6.67
CA SER A 335 1.99 -20.98 5.33
C SER A 335 2.26 -19.89 4.32
N HIS A 336 2.15 -20.25 3.04
CA HIS A 336 1.96 -19.30 1.94
C HIS A 336 0.82 -19.78 1.05
N LEU A 337 0.26 -18.86 0.27
CA LEU A 337 -0.75 -19.17 -0.74
C LEU A 337 -0.57 -18.24 -1.94
N ARG A 338 -0.32 -18.83 -3.11
CA ARG A 338 -0.52 -18.17 -4.41
C ARG A 338 -1.99 -18.21 -4.82
N ILE A 339 -2.37 -17.29 -5.70
CA ILE A 339 -3.67 -17.38 -6.35
C ILE A 339 -3.75 -18.68 -7.15
N PRO A 340 -4.74 -19.55 -6.86
CA PRO A 340 -4.80 -20.90 -7.44
C PRO A 340 -5.39 -20.89 -8.88
N ARG A 341 -4.91 -19.98 -9.72
CA ARG A 341 -5.22 -19.87 -11.15
C ARG A 341 -3.93 -19.85 -11.96
N ASP A 342 -3.96 -20.40 -13.17
CA ASP A 342 -2.78 -20.59 -14.02
C ASP A 342 -2.33 -19.29 -14.74
N GLU A 343 -2.35 -18.16 -14.08
CA GLU A 343 -2.04 -16.84 -14.65
C GLU A 343 -0.88 -16.18 -13.95
N PRO A 344 -0.14 -15.29 -14.66
CA PRO A 344 0.71 -14.33 -14.00
C PRO A 344 -0.17 -13.47 -13.09
N SER A 345 -0.06 -13.68 -11.79
CA SER A 345 -0.82 -12.94 -10.80
C SER A 345 -0.01 -12.75 -9.54
N THR A 346 -0.23 -11.63 -8.89
CA THR A 346 0.37 -11.34 -7.59
C THR A 346 -0.66 -10.72 -6.67
N TYR A 347 -0.66 -11.13 -5.40
CA TYR A 347 -1.44 -10.43 -4.39
C TYR A 347 -0.91 -9.01 -4.24
N HIS A 348 -1.84 -8.06 -4.03
CA HIS A 348 -1.47 -6.66 -3.87
C HIS A 348 -1.99 -6.11 -2.54
N ASN A 349 -3.04 -5.28 -2.51
CA ASN A 349 -3.56 -4.71 -1.27
C ASN A 349 -4.70 -5.54 -0.70
N PHE A 350 -4.77 -5.66 0.63
CA PHE A 350 -5.75 -6.52 1.30
C PHE A 350 -6.10 -6.04 2.72
N ASN A 351 -7.25 -6.49 3.22
CA ASN A 351 -7.60 -6.38 4.63
C ASN A 351 -8.30 -7.64 5.14
N TYR A 352 -8.32 -7.81 6.46
CA TYR A 352 -9.13 -8.83 7.11
C TYR A 352 -10.55 -8.34 7.37
N VAL A 353 -11.54 -9.22 7.13
CA VAL A 353 -12.92 -9.01 7.53
C VAL A 353 -13.00 -9.00 9.06
N PRO A 354 -13.64 -7.99 9.70
CA PRO A 354 -13.73 -7.89 11.15
C PRO A 354 -14.81 -8.85 11.72
N VAL A 355 -14.57 -10.15 11.63
CA VAL A 355 -15.45 -11.20 12.12
C VAL A 355 -14.77 -12.03 13.19
N ALA A 356 -15.40 -12.16 14.36
CA ALA A 356 -14.83 -12.93 15.47
C ALA A 356 -14.71 -14.42 15.15
N GLY A 357 -13.59 -15.02 15.55
CA GLY A 357 -13.33 -16.45 15.40
C GLY A 357 -13.04 -16.94 13.98
N ARG A 358 -12.84 -16.00 13.04
CA ARG A 358 -12.46 -16.30 11.65
C ARG A 358 -11.45 -15.29 11.13
N ASN A 359 -10.54 -15.74 10.28
CA ASN A 359 -9.56 -14.93 9.60
C ASN A 359 -9.83 -14.98 8.09
N ILE A 360 -10.73 -14.13 7.63
CA ILE A 360 -11.10 -14.01 6.21
C ILE A 360 -10.39 -12.80 5.64
N LEU A 361 -9.47 -13.02 4.71
CA LEU A 361 -8.73 -11.98 4.00
C LEU A 361 -9.43 -11.66 2.69
N VAL A 362 -9.60 -10.39 2.37
CA VAL A 362 -10.04 -9.90 1.07
C VAL A 362 -8.88 -9.15 0.43
N SER A 363 -8.52 -9.53 -0.79
CA SER A 363 -7.35 -9.01 -1.49
C SER A 363 -7.65 -8.66 -2.92
N SER A 364 -7.00 -7.62 -3.39
CA SER A 364 -6.78 -7.39 -4.82
C SER A 364 -5.65 -8.27 -5.33
N ALA A 365 -5.65 -8.47 -6.64
CA ALA A 365 -4.56 -9.13 -7.33
C ALA A 365 -4.40 -8.56 -8.74
N TYR A 366 -3.17 -8.25 -9.08
CA TYR A 366 -2.85 -7.98 -10.49
C TYR A 366 -2.99 -9.28 -11.29
N GLY A 367 -3.67 -9.17 -12.42
CA GLY A 367 -3.90 -10.30 -13.32
C GLY A 367 -5.01 -11.26 -12.90
N SER A 368 -5.58 -11.14 -11.69
CA SER A 368 -6.59 -12.09 -11.18
C SER A 368 -7.72 -11.45 -10.37
N GLY A 369 -7.83 -10.12 -10.36
CA GLY A 369 -8.96 -9.42 -9.76
C GLY A 369 -9.05 -9.52 -8.23
N THR A 370 -10.24 -9.83 -7.70
CA THR A 370 -10.49 -10.04 -6.26
C THR A 370 -10.28 -11.49 -5.86
N SER A 371 -9.57 -11.72 -4.76
CA SER A 371 -9.45 -13.01 -4.08
C SER A 371 -9.94 -12.90 -2.63
N VAL A 372 -10.68 -13.89 -2.16
CA VAL A 372 -11.11 -14.01 -0.76
C VAL A 372 -10.54 -15.31 -0.19
N VAL A 373 -9.74 -15.19 0.85
CA VAL A 373 -9.00 -16.31 1.41
C VAL A 373 -9.45 -16.56 2.86
N ASP A 374 -9.77 -17.81 3.18
CA ASP A 374 -9.96 -18.26 4.55
C ASP A 374 -8.61 -18.71 5.13
N LEU A 375 -8.14 -17.95 6.12
CA LEU A 375 -6.94 -18.17 6.92
C LEU A 375 -7.26 -18.53 8.38
N THR A 376 -8.50 -18.98 8.65
CA THR A 376 -8.93 -19.36 10.01
C THR A 376 -8.06 -20.49 10.58
N ASP A 377 -7.64 -21.43 9.72
CA ASP A 377 -6.49 -22.29 9.96
C ASP A 377 -5.28 -21.69 9.22
N PRO A 378 -4.38 -20.99 9.91
CA PRO A 378 -3.28 -20.27 9.25
C PRO A 378 -2.25 -21.19 8.59
N ALA A 379 -2.25 -22.49 8.91
CA ALA A 379 -1.39 -23.49 8.27
C ALA A 379 -1.97 -24.05 6.96
N ASN A 380 -3.27 -23.85 6.71
CA ASN A 380 -3.98 -24.40 5.55
C ASN A 380 -4.88 -23.34 4.89
N PRO A 381 -4.31 -22.25 4.34
CA PRO A 381 -5.08 -21.19 3.68
C PRO A 381 -5.85 -21.72 2.47
N LYS A 382 -7.04 -21.16 2.23
CA LYS A 382 -7.89 -21.56 1.09
C LYS A 382 -8.57 -20.37 0.45
N GLU A 383 -8.46 -20.23 -0.86
CA GLU A 383 -9.33 -19.31 -1.59
C GLU A 383 -10.78 -19.86 -1.54
N ILE A 384 -11.71 -19.03 -1.08
CA ILE A 384 -13.12 -19.40 -0.89
C ILE A 384 -14.07 -18.65 -1.84
N ALA A 385 -13.58 -17.59 -2.45
CA ALA A 385 -14.30 -16.83 -3.47
C ALA A 385 -13.31 -16.00 -4.30
N TYR A 386 -13.70 -15.67 -5.54
CA TYR A 386 -12.97 -14.77 -6.40
C TYR A 386 -13.91 -14.06 -7.38
N TYR A 387 -13.46 -12.91 -7.89
CA TYR A 387 -14.08 -12.18 -8.97
C TYR A 387 -12.99 -11.67 -9.91
N ASP A 388 -12.92 -12.30 -11.09
CA ASP A 388 -11.94 -12.02 -12.12
C ASP A 388 -12.63 -11.94 -13.49
N MET A 389 -13.07 -10.73 -13.82
CA MET A 389 -13.68 -10.40 -15.11
C MET A 389 -12.70 -9.61 -15.97
N ARG A 390 -11.50 -10.15 -16.18
CA ARG A 390 -10.33 -9.48 -16.77
C ARG A 390 -9.96 -8.25 -15.96
N SER A 391 -9.90 -8.45 -14.65
CA SER A 391 -9.69 -7.40 -13.69
C SER A 391 -8.21 -7.27 -13.36
N ASN A 392 -7.72 -6.03 -13.32
CA ASN A 392 -6.41 -5.69 -12.80
C ASN A 392 -6.59 -4.72 -11.63
N GLN A 393 -6.84 -5.28 -10.43
CA GLN A 393 -7.27 -4.50 -9.29
C GLN A 393 -6.07 -4.06 -8.46
N TRP A 394 -5.93 -2.73 -8.26
CA TRP A 394 -4.95 -2.15 -7.36
C TRP A 394 -5.28 -2.45 -5.90
N SER A 395 -6.52 -2.13 -5.47
CA SER A 395 -6.98 -2.31 -4.09
C SER A 395 -8.33 -2.99 -4.06
N THR A 396 -8.52 -3.89 -3.10
CA THR A 396 -9.79 -4.55 -2.82
C THR A 396 -9.93 -4.79 -1.34
N TYR A 397 -10.99 -4.23 -0.74
CA TYR A 397 -11.22 -4.32 0.69
C TYR A 397 -12.65 -4.69 1.04
N TRP A 398 -12.79 -5.40 2.16
CA TRP A 398 -14.09 -5.60 2.77
C TRP A 398 -14.48 -4.38 3.60
N TYR A 399 -15.69 -3.85 3.36
CA TYR A 399 -16.26 -2.77 4.15
C TYR A 399 -17.75 -2.95 4.32
N ASN A 400 -18.22 -3.10 5.58
CA ASN A 400 -19.63 -3.09 5.98
C ASN A 400 -20.58 -4.07 5.25
N GLY A 401 -20.06 -5.24 4.83
CA GLY A 401 -20.81 -6.27 4.13
C GLY A 401 -20.66 -6.22 2.61
N LEU A 402 -19.85 -5.30 2.12
CA LEU A 402 -19.45 -5.17 0.73
C LEU A 402 -17.98 -5.50 0.57
N ILE A 403 -17.61 -5.86 -0.64
CA ILE A 403 -16.22 -5.89 -1.11
C ILE A 403 -16.13 -4.80 -2.18
N VAL A 404 -15.24 -3.86 -1.99
CA VAL A 404 -15.05 -2.72 -2.90
C VAL A 404 -13.67 -2.83 -3.51
N ALA A 405 -13.62 -2.83 -4.83
CA ALA A 405 -12.40 -3.02 -5.60
C ALA A 405 -12.18 -1.84 -6.55
N ASN A 406 -10.95 -1.33 -6.61
CA ASN A 406 -10.56 -0.28 -7.54
C ASN A 406 -9.69 -0.88 -8.65
N ASP A 407 -10.28 -1.08 -9.82
CA ASP A 407 -9.58 -1.60 -10.99
C ASP A 407 -8.77 -0.49 -11.66
N ILE A 408 -7.50 -0.75 -11.92
CA ILE A 408 -6.53 0.20 -12.44
C ILE A 408 -7.07 1.02 -13.62
N SER A 409 -7.79 0.37 -14.53
CA SER A 409 -8.19 0.95 -15.83
C SER A 409 -9.68 1.20 -15.98
N ARG A 410 -10.52 0.60 -15.13
CA ARG A 410 -11.99 0.61 -15.30
C ARG A 410 -12.72 1.45 -14.26
N GLY A 411 -12.19 1.53 -13.03
CA GLY A 411 -12.82 2.22 -11.90
C GLY A 411 -13.26 1.27 -10.79
N LEU A 412 -14.26 1.68 -10.01
CA LEU A 412 -14.68 1.02 -8.78
C LEU A 412 -15.75 -0.03 -9.05
N ASP A 413 -15.53 -1.26 -8.59
CA ASP A 413 -16.54 -2.33 -8.54
C ASP A 413 -17.03 -2.51 -7.10
N VAL A 414 -18.35 -2.58 -6.90
CA VAL A 414 -18.99 -2.92 -5.63
C VAL A 414 -19.49 -4.35 -5.71
N LEU A 415 -18.93 -5.22 -4.88
CA LEU A 415 -19.16 -6.66 -4.87
C LEU A 415 -19.82 -7.09 -3.55
N ARG A 416 -20.48 -8.25 -3.57
CA ARG A 416 -21.00 -8.91 -2.37
C ARG A 416 -20.59 -10.38 -2.34
N LEU A 417 -20.01 -10.79 -1.22
CA LEU A 417 -19.79 -12.19 -0.91
C LEU A 417 -21.05 -12.75 -0.22
N SER A 418 -21.67 -13.77 -0.81
CA SER A 418 -22.76 -14.51 -0.18
C SER A 418 -22.24 -15.71 0.60
N GLY A 419 -22.97 -16.08 1.66
CA GLY A 419 -22.60 -17.18 2.55
C GLY A 419 -22.37 -16.74 3.99
N SER A 420 -21.91 -17.68 4.83
CA SER A 420 -21.79 -17.45 6.27
C SER A 420 -20.37 -17.00 6.71
N GLN A 421 -19.42 -16.91 5.78
CA GLN A 421 -18.01 -16.67 6.09
C GLN A 421 -17.76 -15.32 6.76
N THR A 422 -18.52 -14.30 6.36
CA THR A 422 -18.46 -12.94 6.91
C THR A 422 -19.66 -12.62 7.82
N ALA A 423 -20.50 -13.60 8.14
CA ALA A 423 -21.68 -13.40 8.99
C ALA A 423 -21.27 -12.95 10.39
N GLY A 424 -21.90 -11.87 10.88
CA GLY A 424 -21.59 -11.28 12.19
C GLY A 424 -20.36 -10.37 12.17
N ALA A 425 -19.81 -10.04 11.00
CA ALA A 425 -18.75 -9.06 10.91
C ALA A 425 -19.18 -7.69 11.47
N ARG A 426 -18.25 -7.07 12.21
CA ARG A 426 -18.46 -5.76 12.82
C ARG A 426 -18.58 -4.67 11.75
N ARG A 427 -19.59 -3.83 11.83
CA ARG A 427 -19.67 -2.61 11.02
C ARG A 427 -18.70 -1.55 11.56
N LEU A 428 -18.05 -0.86 10.62
CA LEU A 428 -17.06 0.16 10.90
C LEU A 428 -17.60 1.52 10.45
N PRO A 429 -17.49 2.58 11.28
CA PRO A 429 -17.86 3.93 10.83
C PRO A 429 -16.87 4.49 9.80
N MET A 430 -15.64 3.99 9.83
CA MET A 430 -14.55 4.40 8.95
C MET A 430 -13.58 3.21 8.80
N LEU A 431 -12.95 3.11 7.64
CA LEU A 431 -11.88 2.15 7.38
C LEU A 431 -10.77 2.85 6.57
N ASN A 432 -9.59 2.91 7.16
CA ASN A 432 -8.32 3.06 6.45
C ASN A 432 -7.66 1.68 6.54
N PRO A 433 -7.49 0.96 5.43
CA PRO A 433 -7.16 -0.47 5.46
C PRO A 433 -5.88 -0.81 6.22
N GLN A 434 -4.90 0.07 6.19
CA GLN A 434 -3.62 -0.08 6.90
C GLN A 434 -3.69 0.25 8.40
N THR A 435 -4.88 0.65 8.91
CA THR A 435 -5.05 1.10 10.31
C THR A 435 -6.06 0.23 11.05
N GLN A 436 -5.58 -0.62 11.95
CA GLN A 436 -6.43 -1.46 12.80
C GLN A 436 -6.48 -0.94 14.24
N THR A 437 -7.66 -0.51 14.69
CA THR A 437 -7.87 0.18 15.98
C THR A 437 -8.54 -0.68 17.04
N PHE A 438 -8.84 -1.94 16.75
CA PHE A 438 -9.51 -2.84 17.70
C PHE A 438 -9.08 -4.29 17.48
N LEU A 439 -9.29 -5.09 18.52
CA LEU A 439 -9.19 -6.55 18.46
C LEU A 439 -10.58 -7.18 18.57
N LEU A 440 -10.71 -8.38 18.00
CA LEU A 440 -11.85 -9.28 18.19
C LEU A 440 -11.34 -10.55 18.86
N GLY A 441 -11.96 -10.91 19.97
CA GLY A 441 -11.67 -12.14 20.71
C GLY A 441 -12.35 -13.37 20.15
#